data_591881fd641fc64d2dbbcb105e46951a
#
_entry.id   591881fd641fc64d2dbbcb105e46951a
#
_cell.length_a   1.000
_cell.length_b   1.000
_cell.length_c   1.000
_cell.angle_alpha   90.00
_cell.angle_beta   90.00
_cell.angle_gamma   90.00
#
_symmetry.space_group_name_H-M   'P 1'
#
loop_
_entity.id
_entity.type
_entity.pdbx_description
1 polymer ?
#
loop_
_entity_poly.entity_id
_entity_poly.type
_entity_poly.pdbx_seq_one_letter_code
_entity_poly.pdbx_strand_id
1 'polypeptide(L)'
;EQTGVTNHLYSGWNVVGFWDVHQACARDMLLPLGSTWATAIGYDAGTQDYEVSMINGGTGSYSDQRLMFPGKAYWVSMTAERDLICSYYRTYSFCAEWVGDYHGMQIPITWADEEAEGFYNTLDWSSSWTGQFINGDDAAMERHWKDPAFGGMDSNYIDNTHLAFFTGHGWEGGFVFGTAADDYELNYSEARWGNTKTDWIVLASCNVLNESTCTEYWGPAFEGLHSICGFDTVGAAHPDMGWYFADLLMKGKTIWEAWYTTTDRYVFPNDGSLKSAILAADIDGDLSTPDCLDDHIYGYGSSINPPGDPLGFQYETDSCKWEV
;
A
#
# COMPACT_ATOMS: atom_id res chain seq x y z
N GLU A 1 -18.30 19.93 3.67
CA GLU A 1 -19.17 18.73 3.64
C GLU A 1 -19.67 18.53 2.21
N GLN A 2 -19.14 17.58 1.50
CA GLN A 2 -19.66 17.17 0.20
C GLN A 2 -20.85 16.26 0.49
N THR A 3 -22.07 16.74 0.27
CA THR A 3 -23.29 15.94 0.41
C THR A 3 -23.29 14.85 -0.64
N GLY A 4 -23.06 13.61 -0.22
CA GLY A 4 -23.12 12.45 -1.10
C GLY A 4 -24.49 12.31 -1.75
N VAL A 5 -24.51 11.90 -3.02
CA VAL A 5 -25.76 11.55 -3.70
C VAL A 5 -26.24 10.20 -3.16
N THR A 6 -27.47 10.14 -2.67
CA THR A 6 -28.07 8.89 -2.21
C THR A 6 -29.04 8.39 -3.28
N ASN A 7 -28.82 7.15 -3.73
CA ASN A 7 -29.74 6.44 -4.62
C ASN A 7 -30.45 5.34 -3.83
N HIS A 8 -31.77 5.41 -3.72
CA HIS A 8 -32.55 4.33 -3.14
C HIS A 8 -32.71 3.19 -4.14
N LEU A 9 -32.22 2.01 -3.79
CA LEU A 9 -32.34 0.79 -4.60
C LEU A 9 -33.41 -0.12 -4.00
N TYR A 10 -34.29 -0.58 -4.86
CA TYR A 10 -35.39 -1.48 -4.51
C TYR A 10 -34.96 -2.94 -4.63
N SER A 11 -35.65 -3.86 -3.94
CA SER A 11 -35.47 -5.28 -4.14
C SER A 11 -35.72 -5.65 -5.62
N GLY A 12 -34.86 -6.48 -6.19
CA GLY A 12 -34.85 -6.80 -7.62
C GLY A 12 -33.81 -5.99 -8.40
N TRP A 13 -34.00 -5.81 -9.69
CA TRP A 13 -33.05 -5.16 -10.57
C TRP A 13 -33.18 -3.63 -10.58
N ASN A 14 -32.07 -2.95 -10.39
CA ASN A 14 -31.93 -1.51 -10.47
C ASN A 14 -30.84 -1.17 -11.49
N VAL A 15 -30.94 0.01 -12.09
CA VAL A 15 -29.87 0.55 -12.95
C VAL A 15 -29.13 1.63 -12.17
N VAL A 16 -27.84 1.49 -12.04
CA VAL A 16 -26.98 2.42 -11.33
C VAL A 16 -25.93 2.96 -12.30
N GLY A 17 -25.90 4.28 -12.49
CA GLY A 17 -24.81 4.93 -13.22
C GLY A 17 -23.55 4.95 -12.35
N PHE A 18 -22.42 4.64 -12.93
CA PHE A 18 -21.14 4.78 -12.24
C PHE A 18 -20.69 6.25 -12.27
N TRP A 19 -20.67 6.88 -11.11
CA TRP A 19 -20.47 8.33 -10.95
C TRP A 19 -19.06 8.75 -10.54
N ASP A 20 -18.18 7.75 -10.28
CA ASP A 20 -16.80 8.07 -9.97
C ASP A 20 -16.03 8.55 -11.20
N VAL A 21 -14.95 9.26 -10.96
CA VAL A 21 -14.01 9.68 -11.99
C VAL A 21 -12.93 8.64 -12.26
N HIS A 22 -12.79 7.65 -11.35
CA HIS A 22 -11.85 6.55 -11.45
C HIS A 22 -12.58 5.19 -11.48
N GLN A 23 -11.95 4.20 -12.06
CA GLN A 23 -12.44 2.81 -11.99
C GLN A 23 -12.28 2.28 -10.55
N ALA A 24 -13.23 1.45 -10.11
CA ALA A 24 -13.17 0.81 -8.82
C ALA A 24 -13.79 -0.58 -8.87
N CYS A 25 -13.41 -1.50 -7.98
CA CYS A 25 -14.00 -2.82 -7.97
C CYS A 25 -15.46 -2.77 -7.47
N ALA A 26 -16.29 -3.73 -7.93
CA ALA A 26 -17.72 -3.76 -7.59
C ALA A 26 -17.95 -3.88 -6.09
N ARG A 27 -17.09 -4.66 -5.39
CA ARG A 27 -17.17 -4.81 -3.92
C ARG A 27 -17.08 -3.45 -3.21
N ASP A 28 -16.13 -2.61 -3.62
CA ASP A 28 -15.89 -1.31 -2.98
C ASP A 28 -16.99 -0.31 -3.34
N MET A 29 -17.39 -0.27 -4.62
CA MET A 29 -18.45 0.62 -5.08
C MET A 29 -19.81 0.31 -4.48
N LEU A 30 -20.08 -0.96 -4.23
CA LEU A 30 -21.34 -1.43 -3.68
C LEU A 30 -21.26 -1.73 -2.17
N LEU A 31 -20.11 -1.37 -1.53
CA LEU A 31 -19.87 -1.59 -0.10
C LEU A 31 -21.01 -1.05 0.80
N PRO A 32 -21.62 0.14 0.55
CA PRO A 32 -22.74 0.63 1.34
C PRO A 32 -23.96 -0.30 1.32
N LEU A 33 -24.09 -1.12 0.29
CA LEU A 33 -25.16 -2.10 0.17
C LEU A 33 -24.92 -3.37 0.98
N GLY A 34 -23.66 -3.65 1.38
CA GLY A 34 -23.28 -4.83 2.16
C GLY A 34 -23.73 -6.13 1.49
N SER A 35 -24.37 -7.02 2.24
CA SER A 35 -24.89 -8.30 1.74
C SER A 35 -26.22 -8.20 0.99
N THR A 36 -26.79 -7.02 0.82
CA THR A 36 -28.10 -6.84 0.17
C THR A 36 -28.03 -6.77 -1.35
N TRP A 37 -26.86 -6.57 -1.96
CA TRP A 37 -26.71 -6.79 -3.40
C TRP A 37 -26.24 -8.22 -3.69
N ALA A 38 -26.71 -8.78 -4.77
CA ALA A 38 -26.38 -10.16 -5.17
C ALA A 38 -25.49 -10.19 -6.41
N THR A 39 -25.80 -9.38 -7.41
CA THR A 39 -25.13 -9.41 -8.71
C THR A 39 -25.11 -8.00 -9.32
N ALA A 40 -24.01 -7.65 -9.97
CA ALA A 40 -23.91 -6.48 -10.83
C ALA A 40 -23.48 -6.90 -12.24
N ILE A 41 -24.04 -6.26 -13.28
CA ILE A 41 -23.78 -6.59 -14.69
C ILE A 41 -23.63 -5.28 -15.48
N GLY A 42 -22.49 -5.10 -16.14
CA GLY A 42 -22.28 -4.01 -17.09
C GLY A 42 -22.92 -4.34 -18.47
N TYR A 43 -23.12 -3.30 -19.26
CA TYR A 43 -23.52 -3.43 -20.66
C TYR A 43 -22.48 -2.78 -21.56
N ASP A 44 -21.99 -3.53 -22.53
CA ASP A 44 -21.07 -3.03 -23.54
C ASP A 44 -21.86 -2.58 -24.78
N ALA A 45 -21.92 -1.27 -24.96
CA ALA A 45 -22.63 -0.69 -26.12
C ALA A 45 -21.92 -0.94 -27.45
N GLY A 46 -20.62 -1.23 -27.44
CA GLY A 46 -19.83 -1.52 -28.65
C GLY A 46 -20.14 -2.90 -29.22
N THR A 47 -20.24 -3.89 -28.37
CA THR A 47 -20.59 -5.27 -28.74
C THR A 47 -22.10 -5.56 -28.69
N GLN A 48 -22.89 -4.64 -28.10
CA GLN A 48 -24.34 -4.81 -27.87
C GLN A 48 -24.66 -6.04 -27.01
N ASP A 49 -23.81 -6.31 -25.99
CA ASP A 49 -23.95 -7.49 -25.13
C ASP A 49 -23.73 -7.13 -23.65
N TYR A 50 -24.18 -8.00 -22.76
CA TYR A 50 -23.90 -7.88 -21.34
C TYR A 50 -22.51 -8.40 -21.01
N GLU A 51 -21.84 -7.68 -20.14
CA GLU A 51 -20.56 -8.12 -19.58
C GLU A 51 -20.74 -9.31 -18.64
N VAL A 52 -19.66 -9.99 -18.28
CA VAL A 52 -19.70 -11.07 -17.30
C VAL A 52 -20.14 -10.51 -15.94
N SER A 53 -21.07 -11.18 -15.29
CA SER A 53 -21.61 -10.77 -13.98
C SER A 53 -20.53 -10.69 -12.92
N MET A 54 -20.67 -9.74 -12.01
CA MET A 54 -19.95 -9.63 -10.76
C MET A 54 -20.88 -10.08 -9.63
N ILE A 55 -20.49 -11.10 -8.87
CA ILE A 55 -21.32 -11.67 -7.79
C ILE A 55 -20.72 -11.24 -6.45
N ASN A 56 -21.55 -10.77 -5.53
CA ASN A 56 -21.11 -10.39 -4.18
C ASN A 56 -20.45 -11.58 -3.47
N GLY A 57 -19.16 -11.43 -3.08
CA GLY A 57 -18.35 -12.53 -2.56
C GLY A 57 -17.93 -13.58 -3.61
N GLY A 58 -18.14 -13.30 -4.88
CA GLY A 58 -17.77 -14.18 -5.99
C GLY A 58 -16.27 -14.23 -6.25
N THR A 59 -15.81 -15.28 -6.92
CA THR A 59 -14.40 -15.51 -7.26
C THR A 59 -14.22 -15.82 -8.75
N GLY A 60 -12.99 -15.81 -9.24
CA GLY A 60 -12.65 -16.08 -10.64
C GLY A 60 -13.31 -15.07 -11.60
N SER A 61 -13.91 -15.56 -12.69
CA SER A 61 -14.55 -14.69 -13.69
C SER A 61 -15.78 -13.94 -13.17
N TYR A 62 -16.37 -14.39 -12.07
CA TYR A 62 -17.53 -13.76 -11.41
C TYR A 62 -17.14 -12.95 -10.17
N SER A 63 -15.87 -12.65 -9.99
CA SER A 63 -15.36 -11.93 -8.82
C SER A 63 -15.99 -10.54 -8.69
N ASP A 64 -16.33 -10.14 -7.46
CA ASP A 64 -16.71 -8.79 -7.09
C ASP A 64 -15.51 -7.80 -7.08
N GLN A 65 -14.30 -8.32 -7.21
CA GLN A 65 -13.09 -7.50 -7.43
C GLN A 65 -12.94 -7.00 -8.88
N ARG A 66 -13.85 -7.39 -9.80
CA ARG A 66 -13.84 -6.87 -11.15
C ARG A 66 -14.19 -5.38 -11.16
N LEU A 67 -13.52 -4.66 -12.06
CA LEU A 67 -13.63 -3.19 -12.14
C LEU A 67 -14.95 -2.75 -12.77
N MET A 68 -15.55 -1.75 -12.16
CA MET A 68 -16.59 -0.90 -12.73
C MET A 68 -15.93 0.38 -13.26
N PHE A 69 -16.42 0.89 -14.38
CA PHE A 69 -15.75 1.98 -15.11
C PHE A 69 -16.58 3.26 -15.15
N PRO A 70 -15.93 4.44 -15.05
CA PRO A 70 -16.57 5.73 -15.18
C PRO A 70 -17.41 5.85 -16.45
N GLY A 71 -18.58 6.48 -16.32
CA GLY A 71 -19.49 6.73 -17.44
C GLY A 71 -20.29 5.51 -17.93
N LYS A 72 -20.07 4.33 -17.33
CA LYS A 72 -20.93 3.15 -17.58
C LYS A 72 -22.12 3.11 -16.62
N ALA A 73 -23.15 2.36 -17.02
CA ALA A 73 -24.26 1.98 -16.17
C ALA A 73 -24.21 0.47 -15.89
N TYR A 74 -24.61 0.12 -14.69
CA TYR A 74 -24.64 -1.28 -14.24
C TYR A 74 -26.03 -1.65 -13.75
N TRP A 75 -26.49 -2.84 -14.12
CA TRP A 75 -27.64 -3.46 -13.53
C TRP A 75 -27.24 -4.12 -12.22
N VAL A 76 -27.85 -3.71 -11.12
CA VAL A 76 -27.57 -4.26 -9.77
C VAL A 76 -28.81 -4.96 -9.26
N SER A 77 -28.68 -6.26 -8.98
CA SER A 77 -29.73 -7.09 -8.39
C SER A 77 -29.63 -7.01 -6.87
N MET A 78 -30.72 -6.59 -6.24
CA MET A 78 -30.84 -6.41 -4.79
C MET A 78 -31.74 -7.50 -4.18
N THR A 79 -31.30 -8.07 -3.05
CA THR A 79 -32.09 -9.03 -2.25
C THR A 79 -33.05 -8.33 -1.29
N ALA A 80 -32.74 -7.10 -0.92
CA ALA A 80 -33.57 -6.22 -0.11
C ALA A 80 -33.35 -4.77 -0.55
N GLU A 81 -34.29 -3.89 -0.28
CA GLU A 81 -34.12 -2.46 -0.53
C GLU A 81 -33.06 -1.85 0.40
N ARG A 82 -32.26 -0.96 -0.14
CA ARG A 82 -31.22 -0.21 0.59
C ARG A 82 -30.78 1.02 -0.16
N ASP A 83 -30.35 2.02 0.59
CA ASP A 83 -29.75 3.22 0.03
C ASP A 83 -28.30 2.95 -0.37
N LEU A 84 -27.99 3.21 -1.64
CA LEU A 84 -26.63 3.33 -2.13
C LEU A 84 -26.20 4.76 -1.91
N ILE A 85 -25.38 4.97 -0.89
CA ILE A 85 -24.81 6.27 -0.57
C ILE A 85 -23.59 6.43 -1.44
N CYS A 86 -23.68 7.33 -2.41
CA CYS A 86 -22.59 7.68 -3.32
C CYS A 86 -21.65 8.70 -2.66
N SER A 87 -21.32 8.47 -1.40
CA SER A 87 -20.30 9.25 -0.71
C SER A 87 -19.01 8.46 -0.77
N TYR A 88 -18.06 9.04 -1.46
CA TYR A 88 -16.71 8.54 -1.51
C TYR A 88 -16.07 8.75 -0.13
N TYR A 89 -16.09 7.75 0.71
CA TYR A 89 -15.20 7.69 1.86
C TYR A 89 -14.02 6.80 1.44
N ARG A 90 -12.99 7.42 0.93
CA ARG A 90 -11.68 6.79 0.97
C ARG A 90 -11.34 6.64 2.45
N THR A 91 -11.40 5.42 2.94
CA THR A 91 -11.29 5.12 4.37
C THR A 91 -9.85 5.03 4.80
N TYR A 92 -8.98 4.66 3.86
CA TYR A 92 -7.56 4.42 4.11
C TYR A 92 -6.71 5.50 3.45
N SER A 93 -5.54 5.73 4.02
CA SER A 93 -4.65 6.78 3.56
C SER A 93 -3.22 6.27 3.42
N PHE A 94 -2.49 6.89 2.52
CA PHE A 94 -1.09 6.58 2.28
C PHE A 94 -0.30 7.84 1.97
N CYS A 95 1.02 7.71 2.04
CA CYS A 95 1.95 8.76 1.66
C CYS A 95 3.16 8.18 0.96
N ALA A 96 3.93 9.07 0.32
CA ALA A 96 5.23 8.72 -0.24
C ALA A 96 6.22 9.84 0.01
N GLU A 97 7.47 9.47 0.27
CA GLU A 97 8.61 10.40 0.26
C GLU A 97 9.78 9.81 -0.51
N TRP A 98 10.56 10.66 -1.14
CA TRP A 98 11.71 10.24 -1.92
C TRP A 98 12.85 11.25 -1.84
N VAL A 99 14.09 10.76 -2.00
CA VAL A 99 15.27 11.60 -2.12
C VAL A 99 16.12 11.10 -3.28
N GLY A 100 16.21 11.90 -4.33
CA GLY A 100 17.03 11.68 -5.50
C GLY A 100 18.29 12.58 -5.50
N ASP A 101 18.18 13.84 -5.04
CA ASP A 101 19.28 14.79 -4.97
C ASP A 101 19.71 15.04 -3.51
N TYR A 102 20.90 14.63 -3.17
CA TYR A 102 21.52 14.79 -1.85
C TYR A 102 22.45 16.00 -1.77
N HIS A 103 22.38 16.94 -2.72
CA HIS A 103 23.24 18.13 -2.79
C HIS A 103 24.75 17.83 -2.69
N GLY A 104 25.16 16.69 -3.24
CA GLY A 104 26.56 16.24 -3.24
C GLY A 104 27.03 15.57 -1.95
N MET A 105 26.16 15.37 -0.95
CA MET A 105 26.48 14.59 0.26
C MET A 105 26.48 13.08 -0.01
N GLN A 106 25.64 12.64 -0.94
CA GLN A 106 25.58 11.27 -1.42
C GLN A 106 25.51 11.26 -2.96
N ILE A 107 25.63 10.07 -3.55
CA ILE A 107 25.45 9.87 -4.99
C ILE A 107 23.97 10.05 -5.29
N PRO A 108 23.58 10.86 -6.29
CA PRO A 108 22.17 11.00 -6.67
C PRO A 108 21.55 9.66 -7.08
N ILE A 109 20.29 9.45 -6.70
CA ILE A 109 19.52 8.28 -7.12
C ILE A 109 18.65 8.68 -8.30
N THR A 110 18.97 8.14 -9.46
CA THR A 110 18.13 8.29 -10.65
C THR A 110 16.83 7.51 -10.45
N TRP A 111 15.68 8.10 -10.84
CA TRP A 111 14.34 7.52 -10.80
C TRP A 111 13.71 7.38 -9.41
N ALA A 112 14.27 8.00 -8.37
CA ALA A 112 13.63 7.98 -7.04
C ALA A 112 12.26 8.68 -7.06
N ASP A 113 12.15 9.77 -7.81
CA ASP A 113 10.93 10.52 -8.05
C ASP A 113 9.89 9.69 -8.83
N GLU A 114 10.28 9.13 -9.98
CA GLU A 114 9.35 8.32 -10.79
C GLU A 114 8.86 7.08 -10.04
N GLU A 115 9.72 6.46 -9.22
CA GLU A 115 9.33 5.32 -8.40
C GLU A 115 8.28 5.72 -7.34
N ALA A 116 8.53 6.76 -6.55
CA ALA A 116 7.60 7.22 -5.53
C ALA A 116 6.30 7.79 -6.12
N GLU A 117 6.40 8.59 -7.20
CA GLU A 117 5.25 9.12 -7.90
C GLU A 117 4.42 8.01 -8.57
N GLY A 118 5.08 7.00 -9.13
CA GLY A 118 4.43 5.82 -9.70
C GLY A 118 3.59 5.09 -8.67
N PHE A 119 4.12 4.86 -7.46
CA PHE A 119 3.39 4.29 -6.34
C PHE A 119 2.20 5.18 -5.95
N TYR A 120 2.47 6.46 -5.69
CA TYR A 120 1.48 7.41 -5.21
C TYR A 120 0.31 7.56 -6.19
N ASN A 121 0.62 7.85 -7.45
CA ASN A 121 -0.41 8.08 -8.46
C ASN A 121 -1.23 6.82 -8.74
N THR A 122 -0.62 5.64 -8.68
CA THR A 122 -1.31 4.38 -8.95
C THR A 122 -2.25 4.01 -7.80
N LEU A 123 -1.80 4.09 -6.56
CA LEU A 123 -2.64 3.75 -5.42
C LEU A 123 -3.78 4.77 -5.20
N ASP A 124 -3.57 6.05 -5.58
CA ASP A 124 -4.62 7.09 -5.54
C ASP A 124 -5.77 6.83 -6.53
N TRP A 125 -5.59 5.90 -7.48
CA TRP A 125 -6.69 5.41 -8.33
C TRP A 125 -7.64 4.46 -7.58
N SER A 126 -7.22 3.95 -6.43
CA SER A 126 -8.09 3.13 -5.59
C SER A 126 -9.30 3.90 -5.09
N SER A 127 -10.45 3.26 -5.07
CA SER A 127 -11.66 3.84 -4.48
C SER A 127 -11.60 3.92 -2.95
N SER A 128 -10.77 3.11 -2.31
CA SER A 128 -10.70 2.99 -0.85
C SER A 128 -9.55 3.76 -0.24
N TRP A 129 -8.58 4.20 -1.04
CA TRP A 129 -7.35 4.83 -0.59
C TRP A 129 -7.23 6.30 -1.04
N THR A 130 -6.64 7.14 -0.21
CA THR A 130 -6.36 8.55 -0.49
C THR A 130 -4.91 8.87 -0.21
N GLY A 131 -4.20 9.41 -1.20
CA GLY A 131 -2.90 10.00 -0.99
C GLY A 131 -3.00 11.24 -0.10
N GLN A 132 -2.24 11.26 1.01
CA GLN A 132 -2.21 12.40 1.92
C GLN A 132 -1.17 13.42 1.51
N PHE A 133 0.01 12.95 1.20
CA PHE A 133 1.10 13.80 0.70
C PHE A 133 2.12 12.97 -0.09
N ILE A 134 2.83 13.66 -0.95
CA ILE A 134 4.04 13.17 -1.58
C ILE A 134 5.09 14.28 -1.49
N ASN A 135 6.25 13.98 -0.91
CA ASN A 135 7.35 14.93 -0.74
C ASN A 135 8.62 14.36 -1.37
N GLY A 136 9.38 15.23 -2.04
CA GLY A 136 10.63 14.82 -2.67
C GLY A 136 11.79 15.74 -2.30
N ASP A 137 13.00 15.22 -2.32
CA ASP A 137 14.27 15.91 -2.06
C ASP A 137 14.20 16.76 -0.77
N ASP A 138 14.35 18.07 -0.84
CA ASP A 138 14.34 18.98 0.31
C ASP A 138 13.01 19.04 1.07
N ALA A 139 11.93 18.54 0.48
CA ALA A 139 10.63 18.44 1.15
C ALA A 139 10.47 17.14 1.92
N ALA A 140 11.22 16.09 1.59
CA ALA A 140 11.31 14.86 2.37
C ALA A 140 12.22 15.11 3.57
N MET A 141 11.71 14.93 4.78
CA MET A 141 12.41 15.30 6.00
C MET A 141 12.43 14.16 7.01
N GLU A 142 13.56 13.99 7.69
CA GLU A 142 13.74 12.98 8.74
C GLU A 142 12.64 13.06 9.81
N ARG A 143 12.27 14.24 10.27
CA ARG A 143 11.24 14.43 11.30
C ARG A 143 9.85 13.94 10.91
N HIS A 144 9.57 13.70 9.62
CA HIS A 144 8.30 13.10 9.19
C HIS A 144 8.20 11.62 9.54
N TRP A 145 9.34 10.98 9.82
CA TRP A 145 9.51 9.56 10.12
C TRP A 145 9.91 9.30 11.56
N LYS A 146 10.35 10.35 12.26
CA LYS A 146 10.83 10.33 13.62
C LYS A 146 9.71 10.51 14.62
N ASP A 147 9.72 9.71 15.69
CA ASP A 147 8.75 9.78 16.75
C ASP A 147 8.84 11.11 17.54
N PRO A 148 7.71 11.68 17.98
CA PRO A 148 7.69 12.90 18.79
C PRO A 148 8.50 12.83 20.08
N ALA A 149 8.67 11.65 20.69
CA ALA A 149 9.50 11.47 21.87
C ALA A 149 10.99 11.77 21.61
N PHE A 150 11.41 11.67 20.36
CA PHE A 150 12.77 12.00 19.91
C PHE A 150 12.84 13.34 19.17
N GLY A 151 11.75 14.11 19.16
CA GLY A 151 11.69 15.44 18.54
C GLY A 151 11.16 15.46 17.10
N GLY A 152 10.61 14.33 16.64
CA GLY A 152 10.00 14.22 15.33
C GLY A 152 8.53 14.63 15.28
N MET A 153 7.86 14.29 14.17
CA MET A 153 6.49 14.69 13.87
C MET A 153 5.72 13.58 13.10
N ASP A 154 6.14 12.32 13.17
CA ASP A 154 5.56 11.22 12.41
C ASP A 154 4.05 11.09 12.61
N SER A 155 3.55 11.33 13.82
CA SER A 155 2.13 11.34 14.15
C SER A 155 1.28 12.36 13.37
N ASN A 156 1.92 13.35 12.72
CA ASN A 156 1.28 14.28 11.80
C ASN A 156 1.56 13.94 10.32
N TYR A 157 2.50 13.05 10.05
CA TYR A 157 2.99 12.69 8.73
C TYR A 157 2.80 11.21 8.47
N ILE A 158 3.89 10.43 8.51
CA ILE A 158 3.81 9.02 8.08
C ILE A 158 2.91 8.20 9.00
N ASP A 159 2.99 8.39 10.32
CA ASP A 159 2.17 7.64 11.26
C ASP A 159 0.71 8.17 11.38
N ASN A 160 0.32 9.10 10.52
CA ASN A 160 -1.07 9.49 10.26
C ASN A 160 -1.63 8.87 8.97
N THR A 161 -0.92 7.94 8.36
CA THR A 161 -1.36 7.20 7.17
C THR A 161 -1.29 5.70 7.43
N HIS A 162 -2.02 4.86 6.70
CA HIS A 162 -1.97 3.41 6.89
C HIS A 162 -0.79 2.76 6.16
N LEU A 163 -0.33 3.36 5.06
CA LEU A 163 0.79 2.85 4.28
C LEU A 163 1.73 4.00 3.92
N ALA A 164 3.01 3.87 4.27
CA ALA A 164 4.04 4.82 3.94
C ALA A 164 5.09 4.18 3.01
N PHE A 165 5.52 4.94 2.00
CA PHE A 165 6.52 4.53 1.02
C PHE A 165 7.69 5.53 1.03
N PHE A 166 8.91 5.02 1.11
CA PHE A 166 10.14 5.81 0.99
C PHE A 166 11.08 5.19 -0.04
N THR A 167 11.66 6.02 -0.89
CA THR A 167 12.79 5.62 -1.76
C THR A 167 13.95 6.59 -1.60
N GLY A 168 15.13 6.04 -1.34
CA GLY A 168 16.33 6.82 -1.05
C GLY A 168 17.50 5.94 -0.63
N HIS A 169 18.62 6.57 -0.23
CA HIS A 169 19.73 5.84 0.37
C HIS A 169 19.37 5.28 1.74
N GLY A 170 19.90 4.10 2.04
CA GLY A 170 19.76 3.45 3.33
C GLY A 170 20.96 2.61 3.73
N TRP A 171 20.94 2.18 4.97
CA TRP A 171 21.94 1.32 5.61
C TRP A 171 21.26 0.48 6.70
N GLU A 172 21.93 -0.45 7.32
CA GLU A 172 21.35 -1.41 8.27
C GLU A 172 20.54 -0.78 9.42
N GLY A 173 20.92 0.44 9.83
CA GLY A 173 20.33 1.11 10.98
C GLY A 173 19.46 2.33 10.65
N GLY A 174 19.19 2.62 9.37
CA GLY A 174 18.44 3.82 9.01
C GLY A 174 18.40 4.14 7.53
N PHE A 175 17.92 5.33 7.21
CA PHE A 175 17.87 5.85 5.85
C PHE A 175 18.08 7.37 5.84
N VAL A 176 18.43 7.90 4.66
CA VAL A 176 19.09 9.20 4.52
C VAL A 176 18.20 10.19 3.77
N PHE A 177 18.18 11.43 4.25
CA PHE A 177 17.44 12.55 3.69
C PHE A 177 18.34 13.57 2.98
N GLY A 178 17.76 14.39 2.10
CA GLY A 178 18.54 15.32 1.26
C GLY A 178 18.85 16.65 1.89
N THR A 179 18.09 17.08 2.89
CA THR A 179 18.21 18.43 3.45
C THR A 179 19.03 18.49 4.73
N ALA A 180 19.88 19.52 4.83
CA ALA A 180 20.58 19.84 6.07
C ALA A 180 19.77 20.76 7.02
N ALA A 181 18.54 21.11 6.65
CA ALA A 181 17.65 21.94 7.48
C ALA A 181 16.97 21.14 8.61
N ASP A 182 17.08 19.83 8.57
CA ASP A 182 16.64 18.86 9.54
C ASP A 182 17.77 17.85 9.78
N ASP A 183 17.57 16.82 10.58
CA ASP A 183 18.53 15.74 10.65
C ASP A 183 18.64 15.05 9.30
N TYR A 184 19.88 14.74 8.94
CA TYR A 184 20.22 14.17 7.64
C TYR A 184 19.84 12.70 7.52
N GLU A 185 19.65 12.02 8.65
CA GLU A 185 19.49 10.58 8.72
C GLU A 185 18.51 10.20 9.84
N LEU A 186 17.54 9.36 9.51
CA LEU A 186 16.75 8.68 10.52
C LEU A 186 17.49 7.44 11.02
N ASN A 187 17.70 7.36 12.32
CA ASN A 187 18.22 6.17 12.97
C ASN A 187 17.05 5.31 13.50
N TYR A 188 17.15 3.98 13.38
CA TYR A 188 16.13 3.04 13.86
C TYR A 188 15.67 3.30 15.30
N SER A 189 16.58 3.77 16.17
CA SER A 189 16.31 4.05 17.58
C SER A 189 15.32 5.21 17.80
N GLU A 190 15.07 6.01 16.78
CA GLU A 190 14.20 7.18 16.79
C GLU A 190 12.83 6.93 16.14
N ALA A 191 12.64 5.75 15.56
CA ALA A 191 11.41 5.33 14.92
C ALA A 191 10.47 4.61 15.90
N ARG A 192 9.18 4.99 15.90
CA ARG A 192 8.09 4.32 16.60
C ARG A 192 6.84 4.46 15.75
N TRP A 193 6.44 3.38 15.11
CA TRP A 193 5.39 3.42 14.08
C TRP A 193 4.23 2.49 14.41
N GLY A 194 3.03 2.88 13.99
CA GLY A 194 1.81 2.14 14.23
C GLY A 194 1.10 2.52 15.54
N ASN A 195 1.70 3.37 16.36
CA ASN A 195 1.08 3.84 17.61
C ASN A 195 -0.06 4.85 17.33
N THR A 196 -0.14 5.37 16.11
CA THR A 196 -1.27 6.22 15.68
C THR A 196 -2.07 5.51 14.58
N LYS A 197 -1.45 5.16 13.44
CA LYS A 197 -2.22 4.69 12.30
C LYS A 197 -1.46 3.83 11.29
N THR A 198 -0.13 3.92 11.22
CA THR A 198 0.62 3.24 10.17
C THR A 198 0.64 1.72 10.39
N ASP A 199 0.09 1.00 9.40
CA ASP A 199 0.07 -0.45 9.42
C ASP A 199 1.27 -1.03 8.64
N TRP A 200 1.67 -0.39 7.54
CA TRP A 200 2.71 -0.91 6.65
C TRP A 200 3.67 0.19 6.19
N ILE A 201 4.95 -0.18 6.11
CA ILE A 201 6.02 0.69 5.61
C ILE A 201 6.79 -0.03 4.51
N VAL A 202 7.12 0.69 3.45
CA VAL A 202 8.04 0.25 2.40
C VAL A 202 9.23 1.19 2.37
N LEU A 203 10.41 0.65 2.61
CA LEU A 203 11.69 1.34 2.54
C LEU A 203 12.47 0.81 1.34
N ALA A 204 12.25 1.38 0.16
CA ALA A 204 13.02 1.09 -1.05
C ALA A 204 14.44 1.67 -0.91
N SER A 205 15.21 1.14 0.04
CA SER A 205 16.50 1.64 0.49
C SER A 205 17.46 0.49 0.79
N CYS A 206 18.74 0.70 0.51
CA CYS A 206 19.78 -0.34 0.66
C CYS A 206 19.93 -0.82 2.10
N ASN A 207 20.06 -2.13 2.30
CA ASN A 207 20.42 -2.79 3.56
C ASN A 207 19.52 -2.50 4.77
N VAL A 208 18.40 -1.80 4.61
CA VAL A 208 17.53 -1.41 5.75
C VAL A 208 16.96 -2.62 6.50
N LEU A 209 16.84 -3.76 5.83
CA LEU A 209 16.39 -5.02 6.43
C LEU A 209 17.46 -6.10 6.34
N ASN A 210 18.73 -5.78 6.69
CA ASN A 210 19.78 -6.78 6.74
C ASN A 210 19.42 -7.90 7.73
N GLU A 211 19.45 -9.16 7.28
CA GLU A 211 19.04 -10.35 8.05
C GLU A 211 19.68 -10.42 9.44
N SER A 212 20.93 -9.99 9.56
CA SER A 212 21.69 -10.11 10.81
C SER A 212 21.31 -9.10 11.89
N THR A 213 20.67 -8.01 11.52
CA THR A 213 20.44 -6.85 12.39
C THR A 213 18.99 -6.34 12.42
N CYS A 214 18.18 -6.63 11.40
CA CYS A 214 16.89 -5.98 11.20
C CYS A 214 15.93 -6.14 12.39
N THR A 215 15.86 -7.32 13.00
CA THR A 215 14.98 -7.55 14.17
C THR A 215 15.45 -6.77 15.39
N GLU A 216 16.77 -6.72 15.65
CA GLU A 216 17.33 -5.97 16.78
C GLU A 216 17.11 -4.46 16.59
N TYR A 217 17.31 -3.97 15.37
CA TYR A 217 17.24 -2.55 15.07
C TYR A 217 15.79 -2.09 14.92
N TRP A 218 15.02 -2.67 14.03
CA TRP A 218 13.68 -2.20 13.72
C TRP A 218 12.58 -2.75 14.64
N GLY A 219 12.84 -3.83 15.39
CA GLY A 219 11.86 -4.37 16.34
C GLY A 219 11.28 -3.31 17.29
N PRO A 220 12.09 -2.41 17.89
CA PRO A 220 11.57 -1.33 18.74
C PRO A 220 10.71 -0.29 17.99
N ALA A 221 10.73 -0.25 16.67
CA ALA A 221 9.89 0.65 15.89
C ALA A 221 8.43 0.16 15.76
N PHE A 222 8.15 -1.11 16.06
CA PHE A 222 6.82 -1.71 15.97
C PHE A 222 5.98 -1.40 17.22
N GLU A 223 5.23 -0.33 17.19
CA GLU A 223 4.23 0.02 18.21
C GLU A 223 2.80 -0.11 17.65
N GLY A 224 2.51 -1.23 16.98
CA GLY A 224 1.28 -1.49 16.23
C GLY A 224 1.50 -1.63 14.73
N LEU A 225 2.71 -1.39 14.24
CA LEU A 225 3.08 -1.61 12.85
C LEU A 225 2.98 -3.09 12.49
N HIS A 226 2.43 -3.39 11.31
CA HIS A 226 2.29 -4.76 10.82
C HIS A 226 3.56 -5.27 10.16
N SER A 227 4.13 -4.49 9.23
CA SER A 227 5.36 -4.90 8.55
C SER A 227 6.16 -3.75 7.95
N ILE A 228 7.44 -4.04 7.71
CA ILE A 228 8.36 -3.21 6.92
C ILE A 228 8.87 -4.06 5.75
N CYS A 229 8.68 -3.59 4.52
CA CYS A 229 9.35 -4.12 3.33
C CYS A 229 10.60 -3.29 3.01
N GLY A 230 11.64 -3.92 2.48
CA GLY A 230 12.88 -3.25 2.11
C GLY A 230 13.86 -4.18 1.40
N PHE A 231 15.15 -3.92 1.55
CA PHE A 231 16.21 -4.77 1.02
C PHE A 231 17.12 -5.29 2.13
N ASP A 232 17.43 -6.60 2.09
CA ASP A 232 18.50 -7.24 2.90
C ASP A 232 19.88 -6.76 2.46
N THR A 233 20.02 -6.46 1.18
CA THR A 233 21.26 -6.04 0.53
C THR A 233 21.13 -4.64 -0.06
N VAL A 234 22.04 -4.25 -0.94
CA VAL A 234 21.84 -3.06 -1.77
C VAL A 234 20.58 -3.25 -2.62
N GLY A 235 19.85 -2.16 -2.83
CA GLY A 235 18.72 -2.08 -3.75
C GLY A 235 19.04 -1.20 -4.95
N ALA A 236 18.10 -1.07 -5.86
CA ALA A 236 18.18 -0.13 -6.97
C ALA A 236 16.80 0.46 -7.23
N ALA A 237 16.72 1.75 -7.45
CA ALA A 237 15.50 2.40 -7.90
C ALA A 237 15.23 2.09 -9.38
N HIS A 238 13.96 1.94 -9.74
CA HIS A 238 13.54 1.79 -11.13
C HIS A 238 12.22 2.56 -11.35
N PRO A 239 12.05 3.29 -12.46
CA PRO A 239 10.87 4.16 -12.65
C PRO A 239 9.54 3.40 -12.62
N ASP A 240 9.54 2.13 -12.95
CA ASP A 240 8.33 1.31 -12.98
C ASP A 240 8.03 0.56 -11.67
N MET A 241 8.93 0.56 -10.68
CA MET A 241 8.72 -0.21 -9.44
C MET A 241 7.49 0.23 -8.67
N GLY A 242 7.37 1.51 -8.41
CA GLY A 242 6.29 2.01 -7.56
C GLY A 242 4.90 1.74 -8.13
N TRP A 243 4.69 2.03 -9.43
CA TRP A 243 3.38 1.76 -10.04
C TRP A 243 3.05 0.28 -10.08
N TYR A 244 4.02 -0.59 -10.35
CA TYR A 244 3.78 -2.03 -10.43
C TYR A 244 3.49 -2.64 -9.05
N PHE A 245 4.19 -2.18 -8.02
CA PHE A 245 3.92 -2.57 -6.63
C PHE A 245 2.48 -2.19 -6.24
N ALA A 246 2.09 -0.94 -6.45
CA ALA A 246 0.73 -0.48 -6.15
C ALA A 246 -0.34 -1.25 -6.96
N ASP A 247 -0.09 -1.55 -8.23
CA ASP A 247 -0.98 -2.33 -9.09
C ASP A 247 -1.16 -3.77 -8.57
N LEU A 248 -0.08 -4.40 -8.09
CA LEU A 248 -0.15 -5.73 -7.48
C LEU A 248 -0.93 -5.73 -6.15
N LEU A 249 -0.73 -4.73 -5.31
CA LEU A 249 -1.52 -4.54 -4.08
C LEU A 249 -3.01 -4.43 -4.40
N MET A 250 -3.39 -3.60 -5.37
CA MET A 250 -4.78 -3.44 -5.80
C MET A 250 -5.34 -4.68 -6.52
N LYS A 251 -4.51 -5.58 -6.97
CA LYS A 251 -4.90 -6.91 -7.50
C LYS A 251 -5.06 -7.97 -6.42
N GLY A 252 -4.91 -7.61 -5.15
CA GLY A 252 -5.10 -8.49 -4.01
C GLY A 252 -3.91 -9.42 -3.76
N LYS A 253 -2.71 -9.00 -4.08
CA LYS A 253 -1.49 -9.64 -3.59
C LYS A 253 -1.25 -9.23 -2.14
N THR A 254 -0.65 -10.11 -1.34
CA THR A 254 -0.12 -9.73 -0.03
C THR A 254 0.97 -8.67 -0.22
N ILE A 255 1.27 -7.91 0.83
CA ILE A 255 2.30 -6.87 0.77
C ILE A 255 3.66 -7.48 0.42
N TRP A 256 3.99 -8.63 1.02
CA TRP A 256 5.21 -9.34 0.71
C TRP A 256 5.27 -9.85 -0.73
N GLU A 257 4.21 -10.56 -1.19
CA GLU A 257 4.16 -11.04 -2.57
C GLU A 257 4.25 -9.90 -3.59
N ALA A 258 3.60 -8.77 -3.32
CA ALA A 258 3.67 -7.60 -4.20
C ALA A 258 5.08 -7.00 -4.23
N TRP A 259 5.71 -6.83 -3.06
CA TRP A 259 7.07 -6.30 -2.96
C TRP A 259 8.09 -7.22 -3.64
N TYR A 260 8.09 -8.50 -3.28
CA TYR A 260 8.98 -9.49 -3.88
C TYR A 260 8.81 -9.58 -5.41
N THR A 261 7.57 -9.69 -5.90
CA THR A 261 7.32 -9.77 -7.35
C THR A 261 7.80 -8.52 -8.09
N THR A 262 7.67 -7.35 -7.45
CA THR A 262 8.12 -6.08 -8.03
C THR A 262 9.64 -6.01 -8.11
N THR A 263 10.32 -6.31 -7.02
CA THR A 263 11.78 -6.24 -6.94
C THR A 263 12.44 -7.30 -7.81
N ASP A 264 11.89 -8.51 -7.86
CA ASP A 264 12.36 -9.59 -8.75
C ASP A 264 12.28 -9.16 -10.22
N ARG A 265 11.26 -8.39 -10.59
CA ARG A 265 11.07 -7.91 -11.96
C ARG A 265 11.98 -6.76 -12.36
N TYR A 266 12.26 -5.81 -11.47
CA TYR A 266 12.86 -4.53 -11.84
C TYR A 266 14.24 -4.26 -11.22
N VAL A 267 14.65 -5.01 -10.20
CA VAL A 267 15.95 -4.79 -9.56
C VAL A 267 17.05 -5.56 -10.29
N PHE A 268 18.06 -4.82 -10.75
CA PHE A 268 19.24 -5.34 -11.44
C PHE A 268 20.50 -5.18 -10.56
N PRO A 269 21.49 -6.03 -10.69
CA PRO A 269 21.67 -7.16 -11.59
C PRO A 269 20.87 -8.42 -11.17
N ASN A 270 20.51 -9.24 -12.14
CA ASN A 270 19.76 -10.49 -11.96
C ASN A 270 20.64 -11.70 -11.56
N ASP A 271 21.76 -11.47 -10.89
CA ASP A 271 22.70 -12.51 -10.47
C ASP A 271 22.37 -13.13 -9.10
N GLY A 272 21.25 -12.68 -8.48
CA GLY A 272 20.83 -13.13 -7.17
C GLY A 272 21.62 -12.53 -6.00
N SER A 273 22.47 -11.52 -6.28
CA SER A 273 23.19 -10.78 -5.23
C SER A 273 22.32 -9.76 -4.50
N LEU A 274 21.22 -9.34 -5.15
CA LEU A 274 20.24 -8.40 -4.57
C LEU A 274 19.09 -9.21 -3.97
N LYS A 275 18.68 -8.83 -2.77
CA LYS A 275 17.63 -9.52 -2.04
C LYS A 275 16.64 -8.50 -1.49
N SER A 276 15.37 -8.68 -1.83
CA SER A 276 14.27 -8.05 -1.13
C SER A 276 14.01 -8.75 0.21
N ALA A 277 13.46 -8.03 1.17
CA ALA A 277 13.13 -8.54 2.48
C ALA A 277 11.86 -7.93 3.04
N ILE A 278 11.25 -8.64 4.00
CA ILE A 278 10.18 -8.15 4.86
C ILE A 278 10.48 -8.54 6.30
N LEU A 279 10.20 -7.62 7.21
CA LEU A 279 10.10 -7.87 8.64
C LEU A 279 8.64 -7.64 9.05
N ALA A 280 7.96 -8.68 9.53
CA ALA A 280 6.55 -8.64 9.91
C ALA A 280 6.37 -8.97 11.39
N ALA A 281 5.37 -8.32 12.02
CA ALA A 281 5.00 -8.63 13.40
C ALA A 281 4.41 -10.03 13.50
N ASP A 282 4.92 -10.81 14.44
CA ASP A 282 4.37 -12.09 14.85
C ASP A 282 3.52 -11.88 16.11
N ILE A 283 2.24 -12.22 16.02
CA ILE A 283 1.24 -11.87 17.02
C ILE A 283 1.31 -12.80 18.23
N ASP A 284 1.56 -14.07 18.01
CA ASP A 284 1.51 -15.09 19.05
C ASP A 284 2.87 -15.74 19.40
N GLY A 285 3.91 -15.44 18.65
CA GLY A 285 5.28 -15.91 18.87
C GLY A 285 5.50 -17.34 18.43
N ASP A 286 4.60 -17.93 17.65
CA ASP A 286 4.70 -19.34 17.24
C ASP A 286 5.19 -19.55 15.80
N LEU A 287 5.29 -18.51 15.00
CA LEU A 287 5.75 -18.50 13.59
C LEU A 287 4.96 -19.46 12.66
N SER A 288 3.79 -19.93 13.07
CA SER A 288 3.04 -20.98 12.38
C SER A 288 1.62 -20.56 11.95
N THR A 289 1.10 -19.50 12.50
CA THR A 289 -0.23 -18.95 12.16
C THR A 289 -0.10 -17.84 11.12
N PRO A 290 -1.17 -17.52 10.38
CA PRO A 290 -1.19 -16.33 9.55
C PRO A 290 -0.96 -15.08 10.41
N ASP A 291 0.17 -14.45 10.21
CA ASP A 291 0.57 -13.21 10.85
C ASP A 291 0.56 -12.06 9.85
N CYS A 292 1.14 -10.94 10.24
CA CYS A 292 1.21 -9.77 9.37
C CYS A 292 2.04 -9.99 8.09
N LEU A 293 2.76 -11.12 7.96
CA LEU A 293 3.43 -11.52 6.72
C LEU A 293 2.46 -11.75 5.56
N ASP A 294 1.26 -12.29 5.87
CA ASP A 294 0.22 -12.57 4.87
C ASP A 294 -0.76 -11.42 4.66
N ASP A 295 -0.46 -10.23 5.18
CA ASP A 295 -1.35 -9.09 5.09
C ASP A 295 -1.53 -8.60 3.66
N HIS A 296 -2.76 -8.21 3.39
CA HIS A 296 -3.15 -7.43 2.22
C HIS A 296 -3.45 -6.01 2.66
N ILE A 297 -3.28 -5.05 1.78
CA ILE A 297 -3.80 -3.71 2.07
C ILE A 297 -5.33 -3.75 2.20
N TYR A 298 -5.87 -2.90 3.04
CA TYR A 298 -7.31 -2.82 3.30
C TYR A 298 -8.12 -2.64 2.01
N GLY A 299 -9.22 -3.38 1.92
CA GLY A 299 -10.09 -3.39 0.75
C GLY A 299 -9.68 -4.40 -0.33
N TYR A 300 -8.50 -5.01 -0.24
CA TYR A 300 -7.98 -5.95 -1.26
C TYR A 300 -7.67 -7.36 -0.75
N GLY A 301 -7.86 -7.59 0.54
CA GLY A 301 -7.71 -8.89 1.18
C GLY A 301 -7.87 -8.79 2.69
N SER A 302 -7.44 -9.83 3.40
CA SER A 302 -7.40 -9.85 4.86
C SER A 302 -6.13 -9.21 5.38
N SER A 303 -6.23 -8.60 6.54
CA SER A 303 -5.10 -8.12 7.34
C SER A 303 -5.37 -8.42 8.81
N ILE A 304 -4.32 -8.54 9.60
CA ILE A 304 -4.39 -8.91 11.00
C ILE A 304 -3.75 -7.78 11.81
N ASN A 305 -4.50 -7.18 12.73
CA ASN A 305 -3.96 -6.12 13.58
C ASN A 305 -3.09 -6.72 14.69
N PRO A 306 -1.78 -6.42 14.73
CA PRO A 306 -0.92 -6.84 15.81
C PRO A 306 -1.23 -6.07 17.10
N PRO A 307 -0.85 -6.60 18.27
CA PRO A 307 -0.78 -5.80 19.50
C PRO A 307 0.29 -4.71 19.36
N GLY A 308 0.20 -3.65 20.19
CA GLY A 308 1.19 -2.57 20.19
C GLY A 308 2.64 -3.04 20.37
N ASP A 309 2.84 -4.13 21.14
CA ASP A 309 4.13 -4.80 21.29
C ASP A 309 3.99 -6.22 20.74
N PRO A 310 4.50 -6.56 19.55
CA PRO A 310 4.44 -7.90 19.00
C PRO A 310 5.28 -8.88 19.86
N LEU A 311 4.84 -10.15 19.93
CA LEU A 311 5.54 -11.18 20.70
C LEU A 311 6.80 -11.71 20.00
N GLY A 312 6.90 -11.48 18.69
CA GLY A 312 8.03 -11.88 17.87
C GLY A 312 7.99 -11.19 16.50
N PHE A 313 8.87 -11.63 15.63
CA PHE A 313 8.98 -11.14 14.27
C PHE A 313 9.21 -12.29 13.30
N GLN A 314 8.52 -12.27 12.18
CA GLN A 314 8.82 -13.08 11.01
C GLN A 314 9.68 -12.28 10.04
N TYR A 315 10.74 -12.91 9.57
CA TYR A 315 11.62 -12.34 8.56
C TYR A 315 11.67 -13.26 7.34
N GLU A 316 11.37 -12.70 6.18
CA GLU A 316 11.49 -13.39 4.91
C GLU A 316 12.37 -12.59 3.95
N THR A 317 13.16 -13.31 3.16
CA THR A 317 13.99 -12.71 2.12
C THR A 317 14.02 -13.61 0.89
N ASP A 318 14.08 -13.00 -0.27
CA ASP A 318 14.27 -13.74 -1.52
C ASP A 318 15.20 -12.97 -2.47
N SER A 319 15.94 -13.77 -3.26
CA SER A 319 16.88 -13.25 -4.24
C SER A 319 16.14 -12.76 -5.47
N CYS A 320 16.36 -11.52 -5.83
CA CYS A 320 15.83 -10.95 -7.06
C CYS A 320 16.50 -11.62 -8.27
N LYS A 321 15.71 -12.35 -9.06
CA LYS A 321 16.15 -13.07 -10.25
C LYS A 321 15.25 -12.69 -11.39
N TRP A 322 15.73 -11.84 -12.25
CA TRP A 322 15.00 -11.54 -13.46
C TRP A 322 14.98 -12.75 -14.40
N GLU A 323 13.82 -13.38 -14.56
CA GLU A 323 13.61 -14.40 -15.60
C GLU A 323 13.36 -13.72 -16.95
N VAL A 324 14.24 -13.98 -17.92
CA VAL A 324 14.18 -13.46 -19.30
C VAL A 324 13.02 -14.07 -20.08
#